data_1548298e1d4105e85517dc1453b66d3a
#
_entry.id   1548298e1d4105e85517dc1453b66d3a
#
_cell.length_a   1.000
_cell.length_b   1.000
_cell.length_c   1.000
_cell.angle_alpha   90.00
_cell.angle_beta   90.00
_cell.angle_gamma   90.00
#
_symmetry.space_group_name_H-M   'P 1'
#
loop_
_entity.id
_entity.type
_entity.pdbx_description
1 polymer ?
#
loop_
_entity_poly.entity_id
_entity_poly.type
_entity_poly.pdbx_seq_one_letter_code
_entity_poly.pdbx_strand_id
1 'polypeptide(L)'
;MAETIAQRIQTQIDTTPVMLYMKGDANFPQCGFSARVVEVLKHMGVPFKTENVLADPELRQGIKDFSNWPTVPQLYVKGEFIGGCDIVTEMYQTGELEKLLTEKGIATAAA
;
A
#
# COMPACT_ATOMS: atom_id res chain seq x y z
N MET A 1 -11.92 8.12 -24.27
CA MET A 1 -12.81 7.91 -23.14
C MET A 1 -12.06 8.06 -21.83
N ALA A 2 -12.71 8.65 -20.84
CA ALA A 2 -12.09 8.84 -19.55
C ALA A 2 -11.91 7.50 -18.84
N GLU A 3 -10.78 7.35 -18.18
CA GLU A 3 -10.49 6.21 -17.33
C GLU A 3 -11.38 6.24 -16.09
N THR A 4 -11.97 5.10 -15.71
CA THR A 4 -12.70 4.99 -14.45
C THR A 4 -11.72 4.95 -13.29
N ILE A 5 -12.20 5.24 -12.06
CA ILE A 5 -11.33 5.15 -10.89
C ILE A 5 -10.82 3.72 -10.68
N ALA A 6 -11.65 2.71 -10.94
CA ALA A 6 -11.23 1.31 -10.84
C ALA A 6 -10.14 0.98 -11.85
N GLN A 7 -10.25 1.47 -13.09
CA GLN A 7 -9.22 1.28 -14.12
C GLN A 7 -7.91 1.96 -13.73
N ARG A 8 -7.99 3.17 -13.16
CA ARG A 8 -6.81 3.91 -12.68
C ARG A 8 -6.09 3.12 -11.59
N ILE A 9 -6.84 2.61 -10.62
CA ILE A 9 -6.27 1.80 -9.53
C ILE A 9 -5.61 0.54 -10.11
N GLN A 10 -6.31 -0.16 -11.00
CA GLN A 10 -5.79 -1.38 -11.62
C GLN A 10 -4.46 -1.11 -12.34
N THR A 11 -4.39 -0.02 -13.10
CA THR A 11 -3.15 0.37 -13.77
C THR A 11 -2.03 0.66 -12.79
N GLN A 12 -2.33 1.38 -11.71
CA GLN A 12 -1.34 1.71 -10.69
C GLN A 12 -0.74 0.47 -10.02
N ILE A 13 -1.60 -0.47 -9.62
CA ILE A 13 -1.12 -1.68 -8.94
C ILE A 13 -0.46 -2.67 -9.89
N ASP A 14 -0.81 -2.64 -11.17
CA ASP A 14 -0.20 -3.50 -12.18
C ASP A 14 1.20 -3.01 -12.58
N THR A 15 1.42 -1.69 -12.53
CA THR A 15 2.69 -1.10 -12.97
C THR A 15 3.64 -0.74 -11.82
N THR A 16 3.16 -0.83 -10.57
CA THR A 16 3.93 -0.48 -9.38
C THR A 16 4.06 -1.69 -8.48
N PRO A 17 5.27 -2.25 -8.32
CA PRO A 17 5.45 -3.48 -7.52
C PRO A 17 4.95 -3.37 -6.08
N VAL A 18 5.18 -2.23 -5.42
CA VAL A 18 4.67 -1.99 -4.07
C VAL A 18 3.93 -0.65 -4.07
N MET A 19 2.62 -0.71 -3.89
CA MET A 19 1.75 0.46 -3.93
C MET A 19 1.00 0.62 -2.63
N LEU A 20 1.05 1.82 -2.05
CA LEU A 20 0.37 2.12 -0.79
C LEU A 20 -0.61 3.27 -0.97
N TYR A 21 -1.89 2.99 -0.71
CA TYR A 21 -2.92 4.02 -0.63
C TYR A 21 -3.03 4.45 0.83
N MET A 22 -2.82 5.74 1.09
CA MET A 22 -2.68 6.23 2.46
C MET A 22 -3.25 7.63 2.64
N LYS A 23 -3.36 8.06 3.87
CA LYS A 23 -3.72 9.44 4.22
C LYS A 23 -2.44 10.24 4.41
N GLY A 24 -2.24 11.25 3.53
CA GLY A 24 -0.99 11.98 3.43
C GLY A 24 -0.04 11.29 2.45
N ASP A 25 1.25 11.56 2.59
CA ASP A 25 2.28 10.93 1.77
C ASP A 25 3.39 10.33 2.65
N ALA A 26 4.37 9.68 2.01
CA ALA A 26 5.43 8.98 2.74
C ALA A 26 6.27 9.90 3.63
N ASN A 27 6.40 11.17 3.25
CA ASN A 27 7.18 12.15 4.04
C ASN A 27 6.34 12.82 5.12
N PHE A 28 5.03 12.97 4.88
CA PHE A 28 4.10 13.65 5.78
C PHE A 28 2.81 12.86 5.92
N PRO A 29 2.84 11.69 6.61
CA PRO A 29 1.62 10.93 6.86
C PRO A 29 0.64 11.74 7.71
N GLN A 30 -0.66 11.69 7.37
CA GLN A 30 -1.71 12.43 8.06
C GLN A 30 -2.57 11.54 8.96
N CYS A 31 -2.13 10.31 9.20
CA CYS A 31 -2.85 9.33 10.00
C CYS A 31 -1.84 8.38 10.63
N GLY A 32 -2.01 8.07 11.91
CA GLY A 32 -1.10 7.18 12.63
C GLY A 32 -1.02 5.78 12.00
N PHE A 33 -2.12 5.27 11.48
CA PHE A 33 -2.13 3.96 10.82
C PHE A 33 -1.34 4.00 9.50
N SER A 34 -1.50 5.06 8.71
CA SER A 34 -0.71 5.25 7.49
C SER A 34 0.77 5.42 7.81
N ALA A 35 1.09 6.21 8.83
CA ALA A 35 2.47 6.42 9.28
C ALA A 35 3.14 5.10 9.65
N ARG A 36 2.40 4.21 10.30
CA ARG A 36 2.93 2.91 10.74
C ARG A 36 3.34 2.04 9.53
N VAL A 37 2.50 1.98 8.51
CA VAL A 37 2.81 1.18 7.32
C VAL A 37 4.02 1.76 6.57
N VAL A 38 4.08 3.08 6.44
CA VAL A 38 5.24 3.75 5.84
C VAL A 38 6.52 3.41 6.60
N GLU A 39 6.46 3.46 7.92
CA GLU A 39 7.59 3.13 8.79
C GLU A 39 8.09 1.71 8.57
N VAL A 40 7.17 0.75 8.50
CA VAL A 40 7.50 -0.65 8.23
C VAL A 40 8.21 -0.80 6.88
N LEU A 41 7.66 -0.22 5.82
CA LEU A 41 8.24 -0.32 4.49
C LEU A 41 9.62 0.35 4.41
N LYS A 42 9.78 1.51 5.03
CA LYS A 42 11.08 2.20 5.08
C LYS A 42 12.11 1.39 5.85
N HIS A 43 11.71 0.83 6.99
CA HIS A 43 12.59 0.01 7.81
C HIS A 43 13.07 -1.24 7.05
N MET A 44 12.20 -1.82 6.25
CA MET A 44 12.55 -2.99 5.42
C MET A 44 13.37 -2.63 4.18
N GLY A 45 13.53 -1.34 3.88
CA GLY A 45 14.25 -0.91 2.70
C GLY A 45 13.55 -1.24 1.39
N VAL A 46 12.24 -1.34 1.41
CA VAL A 46 11.43 -1.68 0.23
C VAL A 46 11.10 -0.41 -0.54
N PRO A 47 11.40 -0.34 -1.85
CA PRO A 47 10.93 0.80 -2.65
C PRO A 47 9.42 0.70 -2.84
N PHE A 48 8.72 1.81 -2.66
CA PHE A 48 7.27 1.84 -2.80
C PHE A 48 6.80 3.20 -3.27
N LYS A 49 5.62 3.22 -3.89
CA LYS A 49 4.93 4.46 -4.27
C LYS A 49 3.68 4.61 -3.43
N THR A 50 3.25 5.86 -3.27
CA THR A 50 2.06 6.18 -2.47
C THR A 50 1.08 7.03 -3.26
N GLU A 51 -0.19 6.91 -2.89
CA GLU A 51 -1.26 7.82 -3.32
C GLU A 51 -1.95 8.36 -2.08
N ASN A 52 -2.12 9.68 -2.05
CA ASN A 52 -2.77 10.38 -0.94
C ASN A 52 -4.29 10.45 -1.17
N VAL A 53 -5.04 9.63 -0.47
CA VAL A 53 -6.50 9.60 -0.63
C VAL A 53 -7.19 10.85 -0.06
N LEU A 54 -6.52 11.62 0.79
CA LEU A 54 -7.08 12.87 1.30
C LEU A 54 -7.11 13.97 0.23
N ALA A 55 -6.21 13.88 -0.74
CA ALA A 55 -6.15 14.85 -1.84
C ALA A 55 -7.11 14.51 -2.97
N ASP A 56 -7.74 13.34 -2.95
CA ASP A 56 -8.58 12.83 -4.03
C ASP A 56 -9.76 12.03 -3.46
N PRO A 57 -10.91 12.70 -3.20
CA PRO A 57 -12.08 12.02 -2.62
C PRO A 57 -12.61 10.87 -3.46
N GLU A 58 -12.51 10.96 -4.79
CA GLU A 58 -12.92 9.89 -5.68
C GLU A 58 -12.05 8.66 -5.50
N LEU A 59 -10.74 8.86 -5.37
CA LEU A 59 -9.82 7.76 -5.09
C LEU A 59 -10.07 7.16 -3.71
N ARG A 60 -10.35 7.99 -2.71
CA ARG A 60 -10.63 7.53 -1.35
C ARG A 60 -11.80 6.56 -1.32
N GLN A 61 -12.88 6.89 -1.98
CA GLN A 61 -14.04 6.00 -2.07
C GLN A 61 -13.74 4.83 -3.01
N GLY A 62 -13.09 5.11 -4.13
CA GLY A 62 -12.80 4.10 -5.16
C GLY A 62 -11.91 2.97 -4.66
N ILE A 63 -10.92 3.27 -3.83
CA ILE A 63 -10.03 2.21 -3.33
C ILE A 63 -10.75 1.27 -2.34
N LYS A 64 -11.69 1.80 -1.57
CA LYS A 64 -12.52 0.98 -0.68
C LYS A 64 -13.43 0.05 -1.47
N ASP A 65 -14.05 0.58 -2.52
CA ASP A 65 -14.92 -0.20 -3.40
C ASP A 65 -14.12 -1.26 -4.16
N PHE A 66 -12.96 -0.88 -4.68
CA PHE A 66 -12.07 -1.76 -5.44
C PHE A 66 -11.62 -2.96 -4.62
N SER A 67 -11.20 -2.74 -3.39
CA SER A 67 -10.68 -3.79 -2.50
C SER A 67 -11.78 -4.51 -1.72
N ASN A 68 -12.99 -3.94 -1.68
CA ASN A 68 -14.04 -4.35 -0.76
C ASN A 68 -13.55 -4.32 0.70
N TRP A 69 -12.70 -3.34 1.02
CA TRP A 69 -12.11 -3.14 2.34
C TRP A 69 -12.40 -1.72 2.80
N PRO A 70 -12.93 -1.52 4.02
CA PRO A 70 -13.53 -0.22 4.40
C PRO A 70 -12.54 0.85 4.83
N THR A 71 -11.29 0.53 5.03
CA THR A 71 -10.34 1.46 5.64
C THR A 71 -9.08 1.67 4.81
N VAL A 72 -8.38 2.76 5.08
CA VAL A 72 -7.07 3.14 4.53
C VAL A 72 -6.14 3.29 5.74
N PRO A 73 -4.88 2.83 5.71
CA PRO A 73 -4.08 2.48 4.53
C PRO A 73 -4.40 1.11 3.93
N GLN A 74 -4.04 0.96 2.65
CA GLN A 74 -4.14 -0.32 1.94
C GLN A 74 -2.85 -0.57 1.17
N LEU A 75 -2.21 -1.70 1.42
CA LEU A 75 -0.96 -2.09 0.76
C LEU A 75 -1.24 -3.13 -0.32
N TYR A 76 -0.66 -2.89 -1.51
CA TYR A 76 -0.69 -3.82 -2.63
C TYR A 76 0.73 -4.20 -3.02
N VAL A 77 0.96 -5.48 -3.25
CA VAL A 77 2.25 -6.00 -3.71
C VAL A 77 2.03 -6.82 -4.97
N LYS A 78 2.64 -6.41 -6.08
CA LYS A 78 2.49 -7.05 -7.39
C LYS A 78 1.02 -7.24 -7.77
N GLY A 79 0.20 -6.22 -7.50
CA GLY A 79 -1.22 -6.23 -7.82
C GLY A 79 -2.11 -6.96 -6.82
N GLU A 80 -1.53 -7.57 -5.80
CA GLU A 80 -2.28 -8.30 -4.77
C GLU A 80 -2.54 -7.43 -3.55
N PHE A 81 -3.79 -7.38 -3.10
CA PHE A 81 -4.13 -6.68 -1.88
C PHE A 81 -3.60 -7.46 -0.68
N ILE A 82 -2.74 -6.82 0.11
CA ILE A 82 -2.14 -7.46 1.29
C ILE A 82 -2.97 -7.16 2.54
N GLY A 83 -3.30 -5.90 2.75
CA GLY A 83 -4.10 -5.51 3.91
C GLY A 83 -3.83 -4.10 4.37
N GLY A 84 -4.39 -3.77 5.52
CA GLY A 84 -4.20 -2.49 6.19
C GLY A 84 -3.13 -2.53 7.25
N CYS A 85 -3.15 -1.55 8.15
CA CYS A 85 -2.12 -1.38 9.17
C CYS A 85 -1.93 -2.60 10.06
N ASP A 86 -3.01 -3.17 10.58
CA ASP A 86 -2.91 -4.28 11.54
C ASP A 86 -2.31 -5.53 10.90
N ILE A 87 -2.77 -5.85 9.69
CA ILE A 87 -2.29 -7.02 8.95
C ILE A 87 -0.82 -6.84 8.57
N VAL A 88 -0.46 -5.68 8.02
CA VAL A 88 0.92 -5.39 7.61
C VAL A 88 1.86 -5.44 8.81
N THR A 89 1.47 -4.85 9.93
CA THR A 89 2.27 -4.85 11.15
C THR A 89 2.49 -6.27 11.68
N GLU A 90 1.43 -7.06 11.72
CA GLU A 90 1.52 -8.46 12.16
C GLU A 90 2.44 -9.26 11.23
N MET A 91 2.27 -9.15 9.93
CA MET A 91 3.11 -9.85 8.96
C MET A 91 4.58 -9.42 9.07
N TYR A 92 4.82 -8.16 9.36
CA TYR A 92 6.17 -7.66 9.60
C TYR A 92 6.79 -8.30 10.84
N GLN A 93 6.04 -8.36 11.94
CA GLN A 93 6.53 -8.92 13.20
C GLN A 93 6.82 -10.41 13.14
N THR A 94 6.03 -11.15 12.35
CA THR A 94 6.20 -12.60 12.21
C THR A 94 7.22 -13.00 11.15
N GLY A 95 7.68 -12.06 10.33
CA GLY A 95 8.56 -12.34 9.20
C GLY A 95 7.81 -12.73 7.91
N GLU A 96 6.48 -12.83 7.97
CA GLU A 96 5.68 -13.18 6.80
C GLU A 96 5.75 -12.14 5.69
N LEU A 97 5.87 -10.86 6.04
CA LEU A 97 5.95 -9.79 5.05
C LEU A 97 7.26 -9.88 4.25
N GLU A 98 8.38 -10.10 4.92
CA GLU A 98 9.66 -10.30 4.27
C GLU A 98 9.62 -11.50 3.33
N LYS A 99 9.06 -12.60 3.79
CA LYS A 99 8.89 -13.82 3.00
C LYS A 99 8.05 -13.55 1.75
N LEU A 100 6.91 -12.87 1.91
CA LEU A 100 6.03 -12.52 0.80
C LEU A 100 6.76 -11.67 -0.25
N LEU A 101 7.45 -10.63 0.20
CA LEU A 101 8.20 -9.73 -0.69
C LEU A 101 9.29 -10.48 -1.44
N THR A 102 10.04 -11.32 -0.74
CA THR A 102 11.09 -12.12 -1.35
C THR A 102 10.54 -13.10 -2.39
N GLU A 103 9.45 -13.78 -2.07
CA GLU A 103 8.78 -14.70 -3.01
C GLU A 103 8.29 -13.99 -4.26
N LYS A 104 7.90 -12.72 -4.13
CA LYS A 104 7.45 -11.92 -5.27
C LYS A 104 8.59 -11.20 -5.99
N GLY A 105 9.82 -11.49 -5.62
CA GLY A 105 11.01 -10.93 -6.28
C GLY A 105 11.30 -9.49 -5.92
N ILE A 106 10.81 -9.00 -4.79
CA ILE A 106 11.05 -7.65 -4.33
C ILE A 106 12.19 -7.65 -3.32
N ALA A 107 13.24 -6.87 -3.63
CA ALA A 107 14.40 -6.77 -2.75
C ALA A 107 14.06 -6.01 -1.47
N THR A 108 14.57 -6.51 -0.34
CA THR A 108 14.50 -5.83 0.94
C THR A 108 15.92 -5.54 1.42
N ALA A 109 16.06 -4.53 2.28
CA ALA A 109 17.35 -4.21 2.89
C ALA A 109 17.61 -5.07 4.14
N ALA A 110 16.72 -5.95 4.49
CA ALA A 110 16.91 -6.87 5.60
C ALA A 110 18.03 -7.83 5.26
N ALA A 111 19.08 -7.73 5.99
CA ALA A 111 20.22 -8.63 5.81
C ALA A 111 19.91 -10.00 6.41
#